data_df83e98ac0218c974a40d4db40141eca
#
_entry.id   df83e98ac0218c974a40d4db40141eca
#
_cell.length_a   1.000
_cell.length_b   1.000
_cell.length_c   1.000
_cell.angle_alpha   90.00
_cell.angle_beta   90.00
_cell.angle_gamma   90.00
#
_symmetry.space_group_name_H-M   'P 1'
#
loop_
_entity.id
_entity.type
_entity.pdbx_description
1 polymer ?
#
loop_
_entity_poly.entity_id
_entity_poly.type
_entity_poly.pdbx_seq_one_letter_code
_entity_poly.pdbx_strand_id
1 'polypeptide(L)'
;MLAILRRCARLHLTTITLAYVALTGVDAFAEESYPRVWLNPGFYSYHFDQDVDLRENNVGFGAEVELRRNHLLTAGTFLNSDDDRSRYAGYQWRPLHWQPAKLDLSAGLIVAALDGYPRVQNGGWFVAVLPVVSVEWKRLGINLTVVPEIEDRLYGAVAIQFKFRVW
;
A
#
# COMPACT_ATOMS: atom_id res chain seq x y z
N MET A 1 -51.11 28.35 -8.56
CA MET A 1 -49.94 28.22 -7.63
C MET A 1 -49.38 26.79 -7.53
N LEU A 2 -50.21 25.73 -7.53
CA LEU A 2 -49.76 24.33 -7.45
C LEU A 2 -49.02 23.79 -8.69
N ALA A 3 -49.29 24.31 -9.88
CA ALA A 3 -48.67 23.83 -11.13
C ALA A 3 -47.21 24.25 -11.29
N ILE A 4 -46.80 25.39 -10.73
CA ILE A 4 -45.41 25.92 -10.82
C ILE A 4 -44.48 25.11 -9.90
N LEU A 5 -44.97 24.73 -8.71
CA LEU A 5 -44.16 23.92 -7.76
C LEU A 5 -43.87 22.50 -8.26
N ARG A 6 -44.77 21.91 -9.06
CA ARG A 6 -44.54 20.58 -9.66
C ARG A 6 -43.51 20.60 -10.80
N ARG A 7 -43.37 21.73 -11.50
CA ARG A 7 -42.34 21.86 -12.56
C ARG A 7 -40.94 22.05 -11.96
N CYS A 8 -40.78 22.82 -10.90
CA CYS A 8 -39.50 22.98 -10.22
C CYS A 8 -39.00 21.67 -9.58
N ALA A 9 -39.91 20.90 -8.94
CA ALA A 9 -39.53 19.62 -8.34
C ALA A 9 -39.06 18.58 -9.38
N ARG A 10 -39.65 18.57 -10.58
CA ARG A 10 -39.23 17.66 -11.65
C ARG A 10 -37.89 18.07 -12.29
N LEU A 11 -37.57 19.37 -12.39
CA LEU A 11 -36.27 19.82 -12.90
C LEU A 11 -35.12 19.49 -11.93
N HIS A 12 -35.33 19.61 -10.63
CA HIS A 12 -34.27 19.27 -9.64
C HIS A 12 -34.01 17.77 -9.54
N LEU A 13 -35.06 16.94 -9.71
CA LEU A 13 -34.91 15.49 -9.68
C LEU A 13 -34.13 14.97 -10.90
N THR A 14 -34.36 15.53 -12.10
CA THR A 14 -33.64 15.16 -13.33
C THR A 14 -32.17 15.61 -13.31
N THR A 15 -31.89 16.80 -12.75
CA THR A 15 -30.48 17.25 -12.63
C THR A 15 -29.69 16.44 -11.61
N ILE A 16 -30.29 16.03 -10.49
CA ILE A 16 -29.63 15.17 -9.51
C ILE A 16 -29.37 13.78 -10.07
N THR A 17 -30.30 13.21 -10.84
CA THR A 17 -30.13 11.89 -11.46
C THR A 17 -29.05 11.91 -12.57
N LEU A 18 -28.96 12.97 -13.38
CA LEU A 18 -27.88 13.10 -14.36
C LEU A 18 -26.51 13.31 -13.72
N ALA A 19 -26.42 14.05 -12.61
CA ALA A 19 -25.17 14.23 -11.86
C ALA A 19 -24.72 12.91 -11.24
N TYR A 20 -25.62 12.07 -10.75
CA TYR A 20 -25.32 10.77 -10.17
C TYR A 20 -24.82 9.77 -11.24
N VAL A 21 -25.44 9.76 -12.43
CA VAL A 21 -25.01 8.91 -13.56
C VAL A 21 -23.67 9.37 -14.12
N ALA A 22 -23.35 10.67 -14.09
CA ALA A 22 -22.05 11.18 -14.53
C ALA A 22 -20.91 10.85 -13.53
N LEU A 23 -21.23 10.64 -12.25
CA LEU A 23 -20.28 10.21 -11.22
C LEU A 23 -20.10 8.69 -11.14
N THR A 24 -21.05 7.92 -11.64
CA THR A 24 -20.94 6.47 -11.82
C THR A 24 -20.57 6.14 -13.26
N GLY A 25 -19.51 6.77 -13.78
CA GLY A 25 -18.90 6.34 -15.04
C GLY A 25 -18.61 4.84 -14.88
N VAL A 26 -19.38 4.01 -15.60
CA VAL A 26 -19.07 2.59 -15.74
C VAL A 26 -17.87 2.55 -16.66
N ASP A 27 -16.68 2.77 -16.10
CA ASP A 27 -15.47 2.38 -16.78
C ASP A 27 -15.59 0.87 -17.02
N ALA A 28 -15.64 0.48 -18.30
CA ALA A 28 -15.50 -0.90 -18.69
C ALA A 28 -14.15 -1.35 -18.13
N PHE A 29 -14.19 -2.06 -17.00
CA PHE A 29 -13.01 -2.62 -16.36
C PHE A 29 -12.34 -3.52 -17.40
N ALA A 30 -11.19 -3.09 -17.92
CA ALA A 30 -10.31 -4.01 -18.61
C ALA A 30 -10.08 -5.15 -17.63
N GLU A 31 -10.38 -6.38 -18.04
CA GLU A 31 -10.25 -7.57 -17.21
C GLU A 31 -8.80 -7.61 -16.70
N GLU A 32 -8.62 -7.33 -15.41
CA GLU A 32 -7.30 -7.28 -14.81
C GLU A 32 -6.71 -8.69 -14.83
N SER A 33 -5.66 -8.88 -15.64
CA SER A 33 -4.99 -10.18 -15.70
C SER A 33 -4.11 -10.38 -14.46
N TYR A 34 -4.30 -11.51 -13.80
CA TYR A 34 -3.47 -11.97 -12.70
C TYR A 34 -2.75 -13.27 -13.09
N PRO A 35 -1.58 -13.58 -12.49
CA PRO A 35 -0.87 -12.81 -11.47
C PRO A 35 -0.16 -11.59 -12.04
N ARG A 36 0.03 -10.54 -11.21
CA ARG A 36 0.91 -9.40 -11.50
C ARG A 36 2.15 -9.49 -10.63
N VAL A 37 3.33 -9.29 -11.20
CA VAL A 37 4.62 -9.39 -10.50
C VAL A 37 5.29 -8.02 -10.45
N TRP A 38 5.65 -7.60 -9.25
CA TRP A 38 6.36 -6.36 -8.96
C TRP A 38 7.71 -6.66 -8.34
N LEU A 39 8.74 -5.91 -8.73
CA LEU A 39 10.06 -5.93 -8.11
C LEU A 39 10.29 -4.62 -7.36
N ASN A 40 11.07 -4.67 -6.25
CA ASN A 40 11.46 -3.50 -5.48
C ASN A 40 12.95 -3.56 -5.10
N PRO A 41 13.65 -2.39 -5.01
CA PRO A 41 15.07 -2.30 -4.65
C PRO A 41 15.30 -2.12 -3.15
N GLY A 42 14.35 -2.43 -2.30
CA GLY A 42 14.31 -2.07 -0.89
C GLY A 42 13.36 -0.91 -0.63
N PHE A 43 13.60 -0.13 0.42
CA PHE A 43 12.74 0.99 0.80
C PHE A 43 13.54 2.08 1.50
N TYR A 44 12.93 3.25 1.64
CA TYR A 44 13.41 4.35 2.47
C TYR A 44 12.55 4.41 3.73
N SER A 45 13.16 4.53 4.92
CA SER A 45 12.46 4.71 6.18
C SER A 45 12.77 6.07 6.78
N TYR A 46 11.73 6.81 7.17
CA TYR A 46 11.85 8.00 7.97
C TYR A 46 11.47 7.67 9.41
N HIS A 47 12.44 7.69 10.31
CA HIS A 47 12.24 7.38 11.73
C HIS A 47 11.67 8.58 12.47
N PHE A 48 10.80 8.34 13.45
CA PHE A 48 10.20 9.42 14.25
C PHE A 48 11.19 9.95 15.28
N ASP A 49 12.06 9.09 15.81
CA ASP A 49 13.16 9.48 16.67
C ASP A 49 14.39 9.82 15.80
N GLN A 50 14.77 11.10 15.78
CA GLN A 50 15.90 11.61 15.00
C GLN A 50 17.19 11.75 15.83
N ASP A 51 17.13 11.45 17.12
CA ASP A 51 18.28 11.52 18.03
C ASP A 51 19.14 10.26 17.94
N VAL A 52 18.65 9.22 17.29
CA VAL A 52 19.35 7.95 17.06
C VAL A 52 19.82 7.87 15.60
N ASP A 53 21.11 7.56 15.41
CA ASP A 53 21.68 7.35 14.07
C ASP A 53 21.24 6.00 13.50
N LEU A 54 20.14 6.02 12.74
CA LEU A 54 19.54 4.84 12.12
C LEU A 54 19.67 4.94 10.60
N ARG A 55 19.94 3.82 9.96
CA ARG A 55 19.90 3.75 8.51
C ARG A 55 18.49 4.02 7.99
N GLU A 56 18.36 4.99 7.09
CA GLU A 56 17.09 5.31 6.43
C GLU A 56 17.01 4.70 5.01
N ASN A 57 18.16 4.55 4.34
CA ASN A 57 18.21 3.96 3.00
C ASN A 57 18.40 2.43 3.08
N ASN A 58 17.29 1.72 3.16
CA ASN A 58 17.21 0.28 3.35
C ASN A 58 17.32 -0.45 2.00
N VAL A 59 18.51 -0.40 1.40
CA VAL A 59 18.80 -1.03 0.10
C VAL A 59 18.58 -2.52 0.17
N GLY A 60 17.91 -3.08 -0.84
CA GLY A 60 17.59 -4.49 -0.86
C GLY A 60 17.08 -4.97 -2.21
N PHE A 61 16.48 -6.11 -2.21
CA PHE A 61 15.77 -6.67 -3.35
C PHE A 61 14.59 -7.49 -2.87
N GLY A 62 13.43 -7.27 -3.47
CA GLY A 62 12.23 -8.02 -3.14
C GLY A 62 11.26 -8.10 -4.31
N ALA A 63 10.26 -8.93 -4.13
CA ALA A 63 9.17 -9.10 -5.07
C ALA A 63 7.82 -9.13 -4.37
N GLU A 64 6.80 -8.65 -5.07
CA GLU A 64 5.39 -8.85 -4.74
C GLU A 64 4.73 -9.59 -5.89
N VAL A 65 3.96 -10.61 -5.57
CA VAL A 65 3.14 -11.35 -6.52
C VAL A 65 1.67 -11.16 -6.14
N GLU A 66 0.96 -10.38 -6.92
CA GLU A 66 -0.46 -10.22 -6.78
C GLU A 66 -1.17 -11.39 -7.46
N LEU A 67 -1.67 -12.31 -6.65
CA LEU A 67 -2.32 -13.55 -7.11
C LEU A 67 -3.71 -13.29 -7.67
N ARG A 68 -4.39 -12.31 -7.11
CA ARG A 68 -5.71 -11.79 -7.47
C ARG A 68 -5.91 -10.46 -6.79
N ARG A 69 -6.89 -9.69 -7.22
CA ARG A 69 -7.25 -8.43 -6.56
C ARG A 69 -7.32 -8.62 -5.03
N ASN A 70 -6.69 -7.73 -4.29
CA ASN A 70 -6.61 -7.69 -2.83
C ASN A 70 -5.63 -8.69 -2.17
N HIS A 71 -5.04 -9.64 -2.88
CA HIS A 71 -4.26 -10.74 -2.28
C HIS A 71 -2.88 -10.84 -2.91
N LEU A 72 -1.85 -10.50 -2.15
CA LEU A 72 -0.47 -10.51 -2.61
C LEU A 72 0.43 -11.32 -1.68
N LEU A 73 1.42 -11.97 -2.25
CA LEU A 73 2.57 -12.50 -1.54
C LEU A 73 3.74 -11.55 -1.73
N THR A 74 4.58 -11.40 -0.71
CA THR A 74 5.80 -10.59 -0.80
C THR A 74 6.95 -11.30 -0.12
N ALA A 75 8.15 -11.16 -0.67
CA ALA A 75 9.37 -11.67 -0.06
C ALA A 75 10.58 -10.88 -0.54
N GLY A 76 11.64 -10.85 0.27
CA GLY A 76 12.86 -10.15 -0.09
C GLY A 76 13.90 -10.10 1.02
N THR A 77 14.92 -9.28 0.78
CA THR A 77 16.00 -9.01 1.72
C THR A 77 16.42 -7.55 1.59
N PHE A 78 16.84 -6.95 2.68
CA PHE A 78 17.31 -5.55 2.73
C PHE A 78 18.31 -5.34 3.86
N LEU A 79 19.03 -4.21 3.84
CA LEU A 79 19.79 -3.72 4.99
C LEU A 79 18.82 -2.94 5.87
N ASN A 80 18.66 -3.35 7.12
CA ASN A 80 17.72 -2.73 8.06
C ASN A 80 18.30 -1.45 8.71
N SER A 81 17.52 -0.85 9.61
CA SER A 81 17.91 0.39 10.29
C SER A 81 19.06 0.24 11.28
N ASP A 82 19.39 -0.98 11.68
CA ASP A 82 20.53 -1.34 12.54
C ASP A 82 21.78 -1.74 11.71
N ASP A 83 21.79 -1.50 10.39
CA ASP A 83 22.84 -1.90 9.43
C ASP A 83 22.99 -3.42 9.23
N ASP A 84 22.08 -4.20 9.77
CA ASP A 84 22.08 -5.64 9.61
C ASP A 84 21.24 -6.10 8.40
N ARG A 85 21.55 -7.29 7.88
CA ARG A 85 20.76 -7.88 6.79
C ARG A 85 19.52 -8.54 7.33
N SER A 86 18.39 -8.08 6.84
CA SER A 86 17.05 -8.65 7.11
C SER A 86 16.51 -9.41 5.90
N ARG A 87 15.72 -10.42 6.17
CA ARG A 87 14.88 -11.14 5.20
C ARG A 87 13.44 -11.03 5.64
N TYR A 88 12.55 -11.04 4.68
CA TYR A 88 11.12 -11.04 4.96
C TYR A 88 10.36 -11.94 3.99
N ALA A 89 9.26 -12.46 4.47
CA ALA A 89 8.24 -13.10 3.65
C ALA A 89 6.86 -12.85 4.27
N GLY A 90 5.88 -12.52 3.46
CA GLY A 90 4.59 -12.11 3.98
C GLY A 90 3.45 -12.19 2.97
N TYR A 91 2.28 -11.87 3.50
CA TYR A 91 1.03 -11.78 2.75
C TYR A 91 0.41 -10.41 2.98
N GLN A 92 -0.09 -9.81 1.90
CA GLN A 92 -0.82 -8.55 1.96
C GLN A 92 -2.28 -8.79 1.57
N TRP A 93 -3.18 -8.21 2.36
CA TRP A 93 -4.58 -8.11 2.05
C TRP A 93 -4.99 -6.65 1.96
N ARG A 94 -5.31 -6.19 0.73
CA ARG A 94 -5.62 -4.78 0.41
C ARG A 94 -7.05 -4.65 -0.10
N PRO A 95 -8.09 -4.75 0.75
CA PRO A 95 -9.50 -4.74 0.34
C PRO A 95 -10.04 -3.38 -0.08
N LEU A 96 -9.38 -2.29 0.33
CA LEU A 96 -9.84 -0.95 0.02
C LEU A 96 -9.20 -0.48 -1.29
N HIS A 97 -10.02 -0.05 -2.25
CA HIS A 97 -9.59 0.42 -3.56
C HIS A 97 -10.28 1.71 -3.97
N TRP A 98 -9.50 2.60 -4.58
CA TRP A 98 -9.96 3.83 -5.22
C TRP A 98 -9.21 4.02 -6.53
N GLN A 99 -9.87 4.51 -7.56
CA GLN A 99 -9.25 4.75 -8.86
C GLN A 99 -9.48 6.19 -9.33
N PRO A 100 -8.88 7.21 -8.67
CA PRO A 100 -8.97 8.58 -9.15
C PRO A 100 -8.15 8.73 -10.42
N ALA A 101 -8.80 9.12 -11.50
CA ALA A 101 -8.19 9.26 -12.83
C ALA A 101 -7.55 7.93 -13.31
N LYS A 102 -6.22 7.88 -13.41
CA LYS A 102 -5.45 6.70 -13.88
C LYS A 102 -4.57 6.10 -12.79
N LEU A 103 -4.79 6.49 -11.54
CA LEU A 103 -4.09 5.95 -10.37
C LEU A 103 -4.91 4.82 -9.78
N ASP A 104 -4.26 3.73 -9.43
CA ASP A 104 -4.84 2.65 -8.63
C ASP A 104 -4.33 2.81 -7.20
N LEU A 105 -5.24 3.16 -6.30
CA LEU A 105 -4.98 3.32 -4.88
C LEU A 105 -5.56 2.12 -4.15
N SER A 106 -4.76 1.49 -3.31
CA SER A 106 -5.25 0.42 -2.46
C SER A 106 -4.70 0.53 -1.04
N ALA A 107 -5.46 0.05 -0.07
CA ALA A 107 -5.05 0.02 1.33
C ALA A 107 -5.49 -1.25 2.03
N GLY A 108 -4.72 -1.64 3.04
CA GLY A 108 -4.98 -2.84 3.82
C GLY A 108 -3.88 -3.12 4.83
N LEU A 109 -3.60 -4.39 5.03
CA LEU A 109 -2.62 -4.89 6.00
C LEU A 109 -1.62 -5.82 5.32
N ILE A 110 -0.38 -5.80 5.83
CA ILE A 110 0.63 -6.80 5.56
C ILE A 110 0.89 -7.59 6.86
N VAL A 111 0.92 -8.92 6.75
CA VAL A 111 1.41 -9.82 7.78
C VAL A 111 2.69 -10.45 7.24
N ALA A 112 3.82 -10.19 7.88
CA ALA A 112 5.11 -10.68 7.40
C ALA A 112 5.95 -11.24 8.55
N ALA A 113 6.67 -12.32 8.28
CA ALA A 113 7.79 -12.76 9.08
C ALA A 113 9.04 -12.01 8.63
N LEU A 114 9.83 -11.50 9.58
CA LEU A 114 11.08 -10.77 9.36
C LEU A 114 12.14 -11.28 10.32
N ASP A 115 13.42 -11.13 9.96
CA ASP A 115 14.57 -11.39 10.83
C ASP A 115 15.59 -10.24 10.77
N GLY A 116 16.69 -10.37 11.53
CA GLY A 116 17.85 -9.49 11.44
C GLY A 116 17.81 -8.25 12.34
N TYR A 117 16.78 -8.07 13.17
CA TYR A 117 16.71 -6.95 14.12
C TYR A 117 17.27 -7.37 15.49
N PRO A 118 18.46 -6.88 15.91
CA PRO A 118 19.14 -7.38 17.11
C PRO A 118 18.32 -7.28 18.39
N ARG A 119 17.52 -6.21 18.51
CA ARG A 119 16.66 -5.95 19.67
C ARG A 119 15.37 -6.76 19.67
N VAL A 120 15.03 -7.41 18.55
CA VAL A 120 13.86 -8.28 18.44
C VAL A 120 14.32 -9.72 18.36
N GLN A 121 14.04 -10.52 19.41
CA GLN A 121 14.41 -11.94 19.46
C GLN A 121 15.89 -12.22 19.15
N ASN A 122 16.81 -11.32 19.51
CA ASN A 122 18.26 -11.41 19.20
C ASN A 122 18.56 -11.61 17.71
N GLY A 123 17.83 -10.92 16.84
CA GLY A 123 17.94 -11.03 15.39
C GLY A 123 17.19 -12.21 14.76
N GLY A 124 16.48 -12.99 15.57
CA GLY A 124 15.67 -14.12 15.09
C GLY A 124 14.37 -13.69 14.38
N TRP A 125 13.65 -14.68 13.85
CA TRP A 125 12.40 -14.44 13.15
C TRP A 125 11.28 -13.97 14.09
N PHE A 126 10.58 -12.93 13.68
CA PHE A 126 9.36 -12.43 14.33
C PHE A 126 8.29 -12.09 13.29
N VAL A 127 7.05 -11.96 13.72
CA VAL A 127 5.92 -11.59 12.88
C VAL A 127 5.52 -10.16 13.16
N ALA A 128 5.37 -9.36 12.11
CA ALA A 128 4.81 -8.02 12.14
C ALA A 128 3.49 -7.95 11.37
N VAL A 129 2.56 -7.14 11.87
CA VAL A 129 1.32 -6.77 11.19
C VAL A 129 1.32 -5.27 11.03
N LEU A 130 1.36 -4.78 9.80
CA LEU A 130 1.52 -3.36 9.50
C LEU A 130 0.44 -2.89 8.51
N PRO A 131 -0.05 -1.65 8.65
CA PRO A 131 -0.88 -1.04 7.62
C PRO A 131 -0.06 -0.79 6.35
N VAL A 132 -0.67 -0.94 5.20
CA VAL A 132 -0.07 -0.65 3.90
C VAL A 132 -1.03 0.14 3.03
N VAL A 133 -0.51 1.18 2.39
CA VAL A 133 -1.17 1.93 1.32
C VAL A 133 -0.32 1.80 0.08
N SER A 134 -0.93 1.46 -1.05
CA SER A 134 -0.24 1.36 -2.34
C SER A 134 -0.83 2.35 -3.32
N VAL A 135 0.04 3.01 -4.07
CA VAL A 135 -0.29 3.89 -5.19
C VAL A 135 0.37 3.33 -6.42
N GLU A 136 -0.41 2.96 -7.42
CA GLU A 136 0.09 2.34 -8.65
C GLU A 136 -0.36 3.15 -9.88
N TRP A 137 0.56 3.30 -10.82
CA TRP A 137 0.32 3.94 -12.10
C TRP A 137 1.06 3.19 -13.20
N LYS A 138 0.31 2.53 -14.08
CA LYS A 138 0.90 1.68 -15.13
C LYS A 138 1.82 0.61 -14.52
N ARG A 139 3.14 0.73 -14.76
CA ARG A 139 4.18 -0.19 -14.27
C ARG A 139 4.96 0.34 -13.07
N LEU A 140 4.62 1.51 -12.56
CA LEU A 140 5.27 2.12 -11.39
C LEU A 140 4.33 2.04 -10.20
N GLY A 141 4.89 1.86 -9.02
CA GLY A 141 4.13 1.86 -7.78
C GLY A 141 4.97 2.29 -6.59
N ILE A 142 4.26 2.70 -5.54
CA ILE A 142 4.81 3.06 -4.25
C ILE A 142 3.95 2.38 -3.18
N ASN A 143 4.59 1.70 -2.24
CA ASN A 143 3.96 1.27 -1.00
C ASN A 143 4.40 2.18 0.14
N LEU A 144 3.45 2.57 0.97
CA LEU A 144 3.65 3.30 2.22
C LEU A 144 3.24 2.40 3.37
N THR A 145 4.08 2.30 4.38
CA THR A 145 3.85 1.48 5.58
C THR A 145 4.26 2.26 6.80
N VAL A 146 3.47 2.18 7.86
CA VAL A 146 3.82 2.74 9.17
C VAL A 146 4.27 1.61 10.07
N VAL A 147 5.49 1.72 10.56
CA VAL A 147 6.06 0.83 11.56
C VAL A 147 5.80 1.47 12.93
N PRO A 148 5.07 0.82 13.84
CA PRO A 148 4.84 1.36 15.16
C PRO A 148 6.13 1.32 15.98
N GLU A 149 6.29 2.28 16.86
CA GLU A 149 7.32 2.23 17.88
C GLU A 149 6.96 1.19 18.92
N ILE A 150 7.93 0.33 19.25
CA ILE A 150 7.83 -0.64 20.35
C ILE A 150 9.02 -0.40 21.24
N GLU A 151 8.76 0.10 22.44
CA GLU A 151 9.75 0.47 23.44
C GLU A 151 10.87 -0.59 23.57
N ASP A 152 12.13 -0.14 23.51
CA ASP A 152 13.36 -0.95 23.57
C ASP A 152 13.53 -2.01 22.46
N ARG A 153 12.64 -2.10 21.47
CA ARG A 153 12.67 -3.16 20.46
C ARG A 153 12.67 -2.66 19.01
N LEU A 154 11.81 -1.71 18.69
CA LEU A 154 11.61 -1.27 17.32
C LEU A 154 11.34 0.23 17.27
N TYR A 155 12.13 0.95 16.48
CA TYR A 155 11.89 2.39 16.26
C TYR A 155 10.71 2.61 15.34
N GLY A 156 9.87 3.58 15.71
CA GLY A 156 8.76 4.02 14.88
C GLY A 156 9.23 4.70 13.60
N ALA A 157 8.62 4.35 12.46
CA ALA A 157 9.00 4.90 11.18
C ALA A 157 7.84 4.90 10.16
N VAL A 158 7.97 5.76 9.15
CA VAL A 158 7.24 5.62 7.88
C VAL A 158 8.19 5.04 6.85
N ALA A 159 7.83 3.91 6.26
CA ALA A 159 8.59 3.28 5.19
C ALA A 159 7.94 3.53 3.82
N ILE A 160 8.76 3.91 2.84
CA ILE A 160 8.37 4.19 1.46
C ILE A 160 9.12 3.21 0.56
N GLN A 161 8.40 2.35 -0.14
CA GLN A 161 8.96 1.36 -1.03
C GLN A 161 8.54 1.64 -2.47
N PHE A 162 9.49 1.89 -3.34
CA PHE A 162 9.26 1.96 -4.79
C PHE A 162 9.19 0.55 -5.37
N LYS A 163 8.30 0.35 -6.35
CA LYS A 163 8.18 -0.92 -7.04
C LYS A 163 7.91 -0.73 -8.54
N PHE A 164 8.31 -1.71 -9.31
CA PHE A 164 8.16 -1.75 -10.75
C PHE A 164 7.52 -3.06 -11.20
N ARG A 165 6.44 -2.99 -11.98
CA ARG A 165 5.72 -4.15 -12.49
C ARG A 165 6.43 -4.73 -13.71
N VAL A 166 6.81 -5.99 -13.62
CA VAL A 166 7.50 -6.74 -14.68
C VAL A 166 6.57 -7.71 -15.42
N TRP A 167 5.46 -8.07 -14.78
CA TRP A 167 4.47 -8.95 -15.35
C TRP A 167 3.05 -8.54 -14.94
#